data_33455c7093c127612374fa3987b36e65
#
_entry.id   33455c7093c127612374fa3987b36e65
#
_cell.length_a   1.000
_cell.length_b   1.000
_cell.length_c   1.000
_cell.angle_alpha   90.00
_cell.angle_beta   90.00
_cell.angle_gamma   90.00
#
_symmetry.space_group_name_H-M   'P 1'
#
loop_
_entity.id
_entity.type
_entity.pdbx_description
1 polymer ?
#
loop_
_entity_poly.entity_id
_entity_poly.type
_entity_poly.pdbx_seq_one_letter_code
_entity_poly.pdbx_strand_id
1 'polypeptide(L)'
;VGSHNGLKYDTDEFLIAGGGRPLIYATYITLLDKGDKVIYPVPSWNNNHYTHLSFCEKIEVETQPENNFMPTAAEIAPHIQEATLIALCSPLNPTGTAFSKSALAEICDLVVAENKRRSPDQKPLYILYDQLYWTLTFGETHHYDPVSLRPELRDYVIYIDGLSKAFSATGVRVGWSFGPKYIIDKMKS
;
A
#
# COMPACT_ATOMS: atom_id res chain seq x y z
N VAL A 1 -11.78 -17.71 -1.91
CA VAL A 1 -11.54 -16.33 -1.50
C VAL A 1 -12.29 -15.42 -2.46
N GLY A 2 -13.22 -14.62 -1.92
CA GLY A 2 -14.09 -13.75 -2.72
C GLY A 2 -13.29 -12.76 -3.55
N SER A 3 -13.71 -12.54 -4.78
CA SER A 3 -13.15 -11.51 -5.64
C SER A 3 -13.69 -10.15 -5.21
N HIS A 4 -12.87 -9.34 -4.57
CA HIS A 4 -13.13 -7.91 -4.46
C HIS A 4 -12.58 -7.24 -5.73
N ASN A 5 -13.37 -6.41 -6.39
CA ASN A 5 -13.02 -5.75 -7.66
C ASN A 5 -12.52 -6.70 -8.78
N GLY A 6 -12.93 -7.97 -8.75
CA GLY A 6 -12.49 -8.96 -9.74
C GLY A 6 -11.11 -9.56 -9.49
N LEU A 7 -10.40 -9.16 -8.43
CA LEU A 7 -9.11 -9.74 -8.08
C LEU A 7 -9.25 -11.17 -7.59
N LYS A 8 -8.36 -12.04 -8.06
CA LYS A 8 -8.26 -13.43 -7.61
C LYS A 8 -6.84 -13.69 -7.14
N TYR A 9 -6.72 -14.13 -5.89
CA TYR A 9 -5.49 -14.58 -5.27
C TYR A 9 -5.69 -15.99 -4.71
N ASP A 10 -4.67 -16.81 -4.82
CA ASP A 10 -4.68 -18.18 -4.29
C ASP A 10 -4.40 -18.15 -2.77
N THR A 11 -4.71 -19.23 -2.09
CA THR A 11 -4.57 -19.30 -0.60
C THR A 11 -3.14 -19.11 -0.13
N ASP A 12 -2.16 -19.48 -0.93
CA ASP A 12 -0.73 -19.34 -0.62
C ASP A 12 -0.20 -17.91 -0.85
N GLU A 13 -0.98 -17.07 -1.52
CA GLU A 13 -0.75 -15.62 -1.66
C GLU A 13 -1.29 -14.79 -0.47
N PHE A 14 -1.71 -15.46 0.63
CA PHE A 14 -2.19 -14.80 1.85
C PHE A 14 -1.31 -15.10 3.05
N LEU A 15 -1.23 -14.11 3.94
CA LEU A 15 -0.68 -14.23 5.29
C LEU A 15 -1.68 -13.64 6.28
N ILE A 16 -2.05 -14.43 7.31
CA ILE A 16 -2.94 -13.98 8.39
C ILE A 16 -2.10 -13.74 9.64
N ALA A 17 -2.39 -12.63 10.34
CA ALA A 17 -1.67 -12.27 11.55
C ALA A 17 -2.58 -11.58 12.58
N GLY A 18 -2.03 -11.25 13.74
CA GLY A 18 -2.71 -10.60 14.87
C GLY A 18 -3.07 -9.12 14.63
N GLY A 19 -3.63 -8.81 13.45
CA GLY A 19 -4.01 -7.46 13.00
C GLY A 19 -3.10 -6.92 11.90
N GLY A 20 -3.39 -5.73 11.39
CA GLY A 20 -2.65 -5.13 10.26
C GLY A 20 -1.23 -4.68 10.60
N ARG A 21 -0.96 -4.21 11.83
CA ARG A 21 0.36 -3.67 12.21
C ARG A 21 1.53 -4.65 12.02
N PRO A 22 1.46 -5.91 12.50
CA PRO A 22 2.52 -6.88 12.22
C PRO A 22 2.75 -7.10 10.72
N LEU A 23 1.69 -7.07 9.92
CA LEU A 23 1.76 -7.27 8.47
C LEU A 23 2.42 -6.09 7.75
N ILE A 24 2.11 -4.86 8.16
CA ILE A 24 2.80 -3.66 7.64
C ILE A 24 4.29 -3.75 7.98
N TYR A 25 4.64 -4.05 9.24
CA TYR A 25 6.04 -4.18 9.65
C TYR A 25 6.73 -5.31 8.88
N ALA A 26 6.10 -6.47 8.76
CA ALA A 26 6.64 -7.59 7.98
C ALA A 26 6.89 -7.19 6.50
N THR A 27 6.00 -6.39 5.90
CA THR A 27 6.21 -5.88 4.54
C THR A 27 7.46 -5.01 4.47
N TYR A 28 7.64 -4.08 5.43
CA TYR A 28 8.81 -3.20 5.46
C TYR A 28 10.11 -4.00 5.58
N ILE A 29 10.22 -4.91 6.55
CA ILE A 29 11.46 -5.68 6.75
C ILE A 29 11.72 -6.75 5.68
N THR A 30 10.68 -7.12 4.90
CA THR A 30 10.83 -8.09 3.80
C THR A 30 11.33 -7.43 2.51
N LEU A 31 10.86 -6.22 2.24
CA LEU A 31 11.14 -5.53 0.98
C LEU A 31 12.34 -4.57 1.04
N LEU A 32 12.66 -4.07 2.23
CA LEU A 32 13.56 -2.94 2.40
C LEU A 32 14.82 -3.34 3.16
N ASP A 33 15.95 -2.83 2.69
CA ASP A 33 17.21 -2.83 3.41
C ASP A 33 17.45 -1.48 4.07
N LYS A 34 18.40 -1.44 5.00
CA LYS A 34 18.82 -0.20 5.64
C LYS A 34 19.24 0.85 4.60
N GLY A 35 18.63 2.02 4.68
CA GLY A 35 18.87 3.14 3.77
C GLY A 35 18.00 3.15 2.51
N ASP A 36 17.17 2.13 2.28
CA ASP A 36 16.13 2.20 1.24
C ASP A 36 15.14 3.31 1.57
N LYS A 37 14.57 3.92 0.54
CA LYS A 37 13.65 5.05 0.69
C LYS A 37 12.19 4.63 0.52
N VAL A 38 11.36 5.19 1.39
CA VAL A 38 9.91 4.96 1.39
C VAL A 38 9.17 6.27 1.19
N ILE A 39 8.35 6.35 0.14
CA ILE A 39 7.44 7.47 -0.09
C ILE A 39 6.14 7.19 0.67
N TYR A 40 5.65 8.17 1.42
CA TYR A 40 4.30 8.14 1.97
C TYR A 40 3.71 9.55 2.11
N PRO A 41 2.38 9.69 1.95
CA PRO A 41 1.73 10.98 2.12
C PRO A 41 1.68 11.38 3.60
N VAL A 42 1.65 12.68 3.87
CA VAL A 42 1.36 13.22 5.19
C VAL A 42 0.18 14.21 5.08
N PRO A 43 -0.81 14.14 5.99
CA PRO A 43 -0.89 13.24 7.15
C PRO A 43 -1.07 11.76 6.79
N SER A 44 -0.50 10.85 7.59
CA SER A 44 -0.65 9.41 7.41
C SER A 44 -0.60 8.65 8.74
N TRP A 45 -0.98 7.37 8.71
CA TRP A 45 -0.98 6.52 9.89
C TRP A 45 0.34 5.77 10.05
N ASN A 46 1.15 6.20 11.03
CA ASN A 46 2.33 5.50 11.56
C ASN A 46 3.45 5.09 10.56
N ASN A 47 3.45 5.56 9.31
CA ASN A 47 4.52 5.21 8.36
C ASN A 47 5.91 5.66 8.85
N ASN A 48 5.99 6.78 9.56
CA ASN A 48 7.20 7.27 10.20
C ASN A 48 7.77 6.28 11.23
N HIS A 49 6.91 5.54 11.97
CA HIS A 49 7.35 4.52 12.92
C HIS A 49 7.96 3.32 12.19
N TYR A 50 7.33 2.85 11.11
CA TYR A 50 7.82 1.69 10.36
C TYR A 50 9.12 2.00 9.63
N THR A 51 9.30 3.19 9.07
CA THR A 51 10.57 3.62 8.47
C THR A 51 11.68 3.68 9.51
N HIS A 52 11.40 4.19 10.71
CA HIS A 52 12.36 4.22 11.81
C HIS A 52 12.76 2.80 12.25
N LEU A 53 11.79 1.91 12.46
CA LEU A 53 12.02 0.54 12.92
C LEU A 53 12.77 -0.33 11.89
N SER A 54 12.61 -0.06 10.61
CA SER A 54 13.30 -0.76 9.52
C SER A 54 14.61 -0.09 9.08
N PHE A 55 15.01 1.00 9.74
CA PHE A 55 16.19 1.78 9.38
C PHE A 55 16.18 2.34 7.94
N CYS A 56 14.98 2.58 7.41
CA CYS A 56 14.77 3.16 6.10
C CYS A 56 14.73 4.68 6.16
N GLU A 57 14.98 5.32 5.02
CA GLU A 57 14.82 6.76 4.85
C GLU A 57 13.39 7.08 4.43
N LYS A 58 12.84 8.16 4.96
CA LYS A 58 11.50 8.63 4.63
C LYS A 58 11.53 9.71 3.56
N ILE A 59 10.55 9.63 2.66
CA ILE A 59 10.18 10.71 1.74
C ILE A 59 8.71 11.05 2.04
N GLU A 60 8.50 12.14 2.77
CA GLU A 60 7.17 12.62 3.13
C GLU A 60 6.65 13.52 2.01
N VAL A 61 5.49 13.15 1.45
CA VAL A 61 4.78 13.94 0.45
C VAL A 61 3.68 14.70 1.16
N GLU A 62 3.86 16.01 1.32
CA GLU A 62 2.85 16.87 1.93
C GLU A 62 1.64 16.99 0.99
N THR A 63 0.49 16.52 1.47
CA THR A 63 -0.76 16.56 0.71
C THR A 63 -1.60 17.79 1.07
N GLN A 64 -2.41 18.22 0.12
CA GLN A 64 -3.15 19.47 0.23
C GLN A 64 -4.67 19.24 0.38
N PRO A 65 -5.40 20.12 1.08
CA PRO A 65 -6.85 20.04 1.23
C PRO A 65 -7.59 20.02 -0.11
N GLU A 66 -7.06 20.72 -1.12
CA GLU A 66 -7.63 20.80 -2.48
C GLU A 66 -7.70 19.44 -3.16
N ASN A 67 -6.81 18.53 -2.80
CA ASN A 67 -6.77 17.14 -3.26
C ASN A 67 -7.37 16.16 -2.22
N ASN A 68 -8.18 16.66 -1.29
CA ASN A 68 -8.73 15.87 -0.19
C ASN A 68 -7.65 15.15 0.63
N PHE A 69 -6.47 15.74 0.79
CA PHE A 69 -5.30 15.14 1.45
C PHE A 69 -4.84 13.81 0.85
N MET A 70 -5.22 13.52 -0.39
CA MET A 70 -4.69 12.37 -1.13
C MET A 70 -3.51 12.82 -1.99
N PRO A 71 -2.41 12.04 -2.05
CA PRO A 71 -1.26 12.39 -2.87
C PRO A 71 -1.61 12.30 -4.35
N THR A 72 -1.01 13.18 -5.14
CA THR A 72 -1.12 13.16 -6.60
C THR A 72 0.11 12.50 -7.23
N ALA A 73 -0.04 12.03 -8.46
CA ALA A 73 1.08 11.52 -9.25
C ALA A 73 2.18 12.58 -9.44
N ALA A 74 1.82 13.84 -9.61
CA ALA A 74 2.77 14.95 -9.77
C ALA A 74 3.63 15.19 -8.52
N GLU A 75 3.06 15.01 -7.31
CA GLU A 75 3.77 15.14 -6.04
C GLU A 75 4.72 13.95 -5.79
N ILE A 76 4.37 12.76 -6.25
CA ILE A 76 5.18 11.53 -6.11
C ILE A 76 6.31 11.45 -7.14
N ALA A 77 6.07 11.90 -8.37
CA ALA A 77 6.97 11.71 -9.52
C ALA A 77 8.41 12.17 -9.28
N PRO A 78 8.70 13.29 -8.60
CA PRO A 78 10.08 13.72 -8.34
C PRO A 78 10.92 12.74 -7.53
N HIS A 79 10.28 11.87 -6.74
CA HIS A 79 10.90 10.98 -5.77
C HIS A 79 10.92 9.50 -6.19
N ILE A 80 10.22 9.17 -7.26
CA ILE A 80 9.90 7.77 -7.61
C ILE A 80 11.13 6.95 -7.96
N GLN A 81 12.17 7.57 -8.53
CA GLN A 81 13.38 6.87 -8.98
C GLN A 81 14.25 6.39 -7.83
N GLU A 82 14.22 7.07 -6.70
CA GLU A 82 15.05 6.77 -5.53
C GLU A 82 14.34 5.88 -4.50
N ALA A 83 13.02 5.69 -4.62
CA ALA A 83 12.24 4.92 -3.66
C ALA A 83 12.17 3.43 -4.00
N THR A 84 12.05 2.60 -2.97
CA THR A 84 11.81 1.16 -3.07
C THR A 84 10.36 0.80 -2.72
N LEU A 85 9.70 1.63 -1.93
CA LEU A 85 8.32 1.43 -1.49
C LEU A 85 7.53 2.73 -1.54
N ILE A 86 6.28 2.66 -1.99
CA ILE A 86 5.26 3.69 -1.79
C ILE A 86 4.20 3.11 -0.85
N ALA A 87 4.00 3.73 0.32
CA ALA A 87 2.99 3.31 1.28
C ALA A 87 1.74 4.20 1.15
N LEU A 88 0.66 3.62 0.66
CA LEU A 88 -0.63 4.28 0.44
C LEU A 88 -1.70 3.68 1.34
N CYS A 89 -2.66 4.50 1.75
CA CYS A 89 -3.83 4.08 2.50
C CYS A 89 -5.09 4.69 1.87
N SER A 90 -6.10 3.85 1.59
CA SER A 90 -7.40 4.35 1.08
C SER A 90 -8.54 3.40 1.46
N PRO A 91 -9.57 3.91 2.14
CA PRO A 91 -9.71 5.26 2.71
C PRO A 91 -8.60 5.60 3.71
N LEU A 92 -8.18 6.87 3.72
CA LEU A 92 -7.00 7.34 4.46
C LEU A 92 -7.33 7.61 5.94
N ASN A 93 -6.50 7.10 6.83
CA ASN A 93 -6.43 7.53 8.21
C ASN A 93 -5.27 8.54 8.35
N PRO A 94 -5.49 9.79 8.83
CA PRO A 94 -6.61 10.24 9.68
C PRO A 94 -7.74 10.99 8.95
N THR A 95 -7.63 11.31 7.67
CA THR A 95 -8.51 12.28 7.00
C THR A 95 -9.89 11.73 6.65
N GLY A 96 -10.04 10.41 6.52
CA GLY A 96 -11.29 9.77 6.10
C GLY A 96 -11.59 9.93 4.60
N THR A 97 -10.64 10.40 3.83
CA THR A 97 -10.75 10.60 2.38
C THR A 97 -10.29 9.37 1.60
N ALA A 98 -10.69 9.25 0.34
CA ALA A 98 -10.33 8.13 -0.51
C ALA A 98 -9.84 8.62 -1.89
N PHE A 99 -9.01 7.80 -2.54
CA PHE A 99 -8.61 8.08 -3.92
C PHE A 99 -9.81 8.09 -4.86
N SER A 100 -9.82 9.06 -5.78
CA SER A 100 -10.59 8.92 -7.01
C SER A 100 -9.95 7.88 -7.92
N LYS A 101 -10.75 7.33 -8.83
CA LYS A 101 -10.26 6.35 -9.81
C LYS A 101 -9.10 6.89 -10.64
N SER A 102 -9.21 8.14 -11.09
CA SER A 102 -8.18 8.79 -11.91
C SER A 102 -6.89 9.03 -11.13
N ALA A 103 -6.98 9.59 -9.92
CA ALA A 103 -5.80 9.89 -9.11
C ALA A 103 -5.00 8.63 -8.77
N LEU A 104 -5.67 7.53 -8.38
CA LEU A 104 -4.98 6.27 -8.13
C LEU A 104 -4.40 5.67 -9.41
N ALA A 105 -5.13 5.75 -10.55
CA ALA A 105 -4.65 5.25 -11.83
C ALA A 105 -3.38 5.96 -12.28
N GLU A 106 -3.29 7.29 -12.13
CA GLU A 106 -2.10 8.06 -12.47
C GLU A 106 -0.87 7.65 -11.62
N ILE A 107 -1.05 7.40 -10.33
CA ILE A 107 0.02 6.89 -9.47
C ILE A 107 0.43 5.47 -9.93
N CYS A 108 -0.54 4.62 -10.24
CA CYS A 108 -0.27 3.27 -10.78
C CYS A 108 0.53 3.34 -12.08
N ASP A 109 0.20 4.24 -12.99
CA ASP A 109 0.92 4.44 -14.25
C ASP A 109 2.38 4.85 -14.02
N LEU A 110 2.64 5.74 -13.03
CA LEU A 110 4.01 6.08 -12.64
C LEU A 110 4.79 4.85 -12.16
N VAL A 111 4.19 4.01 -11.31
CA VAL A 111 4.87 2.81 -10.79
C VAL A 111 5.13 1.80 -11.90
N VAL A 112 4.18 1.59 -12.80
CA VAL A 112 4.36 0.73 -13.98
C VAL A 112 5.51 1.23 -14.85
N ALA A 113 5.53 2.53 -15.15
CA ALA A 113 6.57 3.15 -15.97
C ALA A 113 7.94 3.03 -15.29
N GLU A 114 8.02 3.29 -14.00
CA GLU A 114 9.26 3.19 -13.24
C GLU A 114 9.80 1.76 -13.19
N ASN A 115 8.96 0.77 -12.94
CA ASN A 115 9.38 -0.64 -12.93
C ASN A 115 9.84 -1.13 -14.31
N LYS A 116 9.25 -0.62 -15.40
CA LYS A 116 9.74 -0.88 -16.76
C LYS A 116 11.08 -0.23 -17.06
N ARG A 117 11.39 0.91 -16.42
CA ARG A 117 12.65 1.64 -16.58
C ARG A 117 13.81 0.98 -15.83
N ARG A 118 13.52 0.36 -14.67
CA ARG A 118 14.55 -0.25 -13.81
C ARG A 118 15.23 -1.43 -14.50
N SER A 119 16.54 -1.52 -14.30
CA SER A 119 17.28 -2.69 -14.75
C SER A 119 17.02 -3.90 -13.83
N PRO A 120 17.27 -5.13 -14.30
CA PRO A 120 17.10 -6.35 -13.48
C PRO A 120 17.91 -6.34 -12.17
N ASP A 121 18.99 -5.58 -12.09
CA ASP A 121 19.84 -5.46 -10.89
C ASP A 121 19.31 -4.45 -9.87
N GLN A 122 18.34 -3.64 -10.25
CA GLN A 122 17.68 -2.68 -9.37
C GLN A 122 16.48 -3.32 -8.68
N LYS A 123 16.30 -3.00 -7.38
CA LYS A 123 15.07 -3.40 -6.68
C LYS A 123 13.85 -2.81 -7.39
N PRO A 124 12.77 -3.60 -7.58
CA PRO A 124 11.49 -3.05 -8.03
C PRO A 124 10.95 -1.99 -7.07
N LEU A 125 10.09 -1.11 -7.57
CA LEU A 125 9.28 -0.22 -6.77
C LEU A 125 7.98 -0.92 -6.39
N TYR A 126 7.75 -1.08 -5.10
CA TYR A 126 6.56 -1.73 -4.57
C TYR A 126 5.52 -0.72 -4.08
N ILE A 127 4.27 -1.16 -4.02
CA ILE A 127 3.19 -0.45 -3.34
C ILE A 127 2.74 -1.28 -2.13
N LEU A 128 2.79 -0.71 -0.93
CA LEU A 128 2.03 -1.17 0.21
C LEU A 128 0.68 -0.44 0.18
N TYR A 129 -0.40 -1.19 0.00
CA TYR A 129 -1.75 -0.63 -0.09
C TYR A 129 -2.59 -1.04 1.11
N ASP A 130 -2.71 -0.13 2.09
CA ASP A 130 -3.55 -0.33 3.27
C ASP A 130 -4.99 0.03 2.93
N GLN A 131 -5.84 -0.98 2.85
CA GLN A 131 -7.26 -0.84 2.56
C GLN A 131 -8.17 -1.21 3.74
N LEU A 132 -7.68 -1.12 4.96
CA LEU A 132 -8.39 -1.57 6.17
C LEU A 132 -9.78 -0.94 6.36
N TYR A 133 -10.03 0.20 5.70
CA TYR A 133 -11.29 0.96 5.78
C TYR A 133 -12.18 0.82 4.54
N TRP A 134 -11.84 -0.02 3.56
CA TRP A 134 -12.52 -0.07 2.27
C TRP A 134 -14.03 -0.34 2.34
N THR A 135 -14.50 -1.07 3.37
CA THR A 135 -15.93 -1.34 3.60
C THR A 135 -16.67 -0.17 4.25
N LEU A 136 -15.96 0.87 4.71
CA LEU A 136 -16.49 2.03 5.40
C LEU A 136 -16.56 3.26 4.47
N THR A 137 -16.90 3.04 3.21
CA THR A 137 -17.19 4.11 2.25
C THR A 137 -18.70 4.40 2.25
N PHE A 138 -19.05 5.69 2.12
CA PHE A 138 -20.44 6.15 2.21
C PHE A 138 -20.78 7.03 1.00
N GLY A 139 -22.08 7.07 0.66
CA GLY A 139 -22.59 7.87 -0.45
C GLY A 139 -22.01 7.44 -1.78
N GLU A 140 -21.50 8.39 -2.55
CA GLU A 140 -20.91 8.18 -3.87
C GLU A 140 -19.42 7.78 -3.82
N THR A 141 -18.85 7.59 -2.61
CA THR A 141 -17.45 7.22 -2.46
C THR A 141 -17.27 5.74 -2.77
N HIS A 142 -16.46 5.45 -3.76
CA HIS A 142 -16.08 4.09 -4.13
C HIS A 142 -14.63 3.80 -3.75
N HIS A 143 -14.37 2.57 -3.32
CA HIS A 143 -13.01 2.07 -3.12
C HIS A 143 -12.45 1.56 -4.46
N TYR A 144 -11.23 1.97 -4.75
CA TYR A 144 -10.44 1.50 -5.90
C TYR A 144 -9.13 0.88 -5.40
N ASP A 145 -8.60 -0.08 -6.13
CA ASP A 145 -7.34 -0.72 -5.80
C ASP A 145 -6.37 -0.73 -7.00
N PRO A 146 -5.06 -0.74 -6.74
CA PRO A 146 -4.05 -0.61 -7.80
C PRO A 146 -4.11 -1.70 -8.86
N VAL A 147 -4.25 -2.98 -8.48
CA VAL A 147 -4.14 -4.10 -9.42
C VAL A 147 -5.37 -4.21 -10.33
N SER A 148 -6.57 -3.86 -9.83
CA SER A 148 -7.76 -3.82 -10.70
C SER A 148 -7.70 -2.68 -11.71
N LEU A 149 -6.97 -1.59 -11.40
CA LEU A 149 -6.74 -0.49 -12.34
C LEU A 149 -5.60 -0.78 -13.32
N ARG A 150 -4.55 -1.45 -12.86
CA ARG A 150 -3.37 -1.83 -13.67
C ARG A 150 -2.91 -3.24 -13.29
N PRO A 151 -3.36 -4.26 -14.04
CA PRO A 151 -3.01 -5.67 -13.74
C PRO A 151 -1.50 -5.94 -13.75
N GLU A 152 -0.71 -5.13 -14.43
CA GLU A 152 0.75 -5.19 -14.46
C GLU A 152 1.39 -5.00 -13.07
N LEU A 153 0.65 -4.40 -12.14
CA LEU A 153 1.11 -4.18 -10.77
C LEU A 153 0.95 -5.39 -9.86
N ARG A 154 0.37 -6.51 -10.34
CA ARG A 154 0.11 -7.69 -9.51
C ARG A 154 1.35 -8.19 -8.76
N ASP A 155 2.52 -8.11 -9.38
CA ASP A 155 3.79 -8.56 -8.80
C ASP A 155 4.47 -7.51 -7.90
N TYR A 156 3.85 -6.34 -7.74
CA TYR A 156 4.44 -5.20 -7.03
C TYR A 156 3.56 -4.61 -5.93
N VAL A 157 2.34 -5.13 -5.73
CA VAL A 157 1.42 -4.60 -4.71
C VAL A 157 1.23 -5.60 -3.58
N ILE A 158 1.41 -5.12 -2.36
CA ILE A 158 1.11 -5.83 -1.13
C ILE A 158 -0.08 -5.13 -0.46
N TYR A 159 -1.15 -5.86 -0.29
CA TYR A 159 -2.37 -5.38 0.36
C TYR A 159 -2.37 -5.69 1.84
N ILE A 160 -2.90 -4.76 2.64
CA ILE A 160 -3.18 -4.95 4.06
C ILE A 160 -4.67 -4.75 4.29
N ASP A 161 -5.29 -5.70 4.99
CA ASP A 161 -6.70 -5.66 5.33
C ASP A 161 -6.96 -6.37 6.67
N GLY A 162 -8.21 -6.36 7.16
CA GLY A 162 -8.53 -7.02 8.42
C GLY A 162 -9.93 -6.75 8.94
N LEU A 163 -10.29 -7.46 10.01
CA LEU A 163 -11.63 -7.36 10.62
C LEU A 163 -11.81 -6.13 11.51
N SER A 164 -10.71 -5.52 11.96
CA SER A 164 -10.73 -4.52 13.04
C SER A 164 -11.68 -3.36 12.80
N LYS A 165 -11.79 -2.89 11.56
CA LYS A 165 -12.59 -1.72 11.20
C LYS A 165 -13.92 -2.12 10.56
N ALA A 166 -13.89 -2.99 9.57
CA ALA A 166 -15.08 -3.46 8.86
C ALA A 166 -16.18 -4.01 9.78
N PHE A 167 -15.79 -4.65 10.88
CA PHE A 167 -16.72 -5.28 11.82
C PHE A 167 -16.68 -4.67 13.23
N SER A 168 -16.05 -3.51 13.41
CA SER A 168 -15.83 -2.90 14.74
C SER A 168 -15.18 -3.89 15.73
N ALA A 169 -14.34 -4.78 15.23
CA ALA A 169 -13.82 -5.96 15.93
C ALA A 169 -12.32 -5.83 16.25
N THR A 170 -11.90 -4.67 16.74
CA THR A 170 -10.47 -4.39 17.05
C THR A 170 -9.86 -5.36 18.04
N GLY A 171 -10.65 -5.87 18.99
CA GLY A 171 -10.22 -6.83 20.00
C GLY A 171 -9.98 -8.24 19.47
N VAL A 172 -10.55 -8.63 18.33
CA VAL A 172 -10.40 -9.96 17.73
C VAL A 172 -8.98 -10.19 17.21
N ARG A 173 -8.26 -9.15 16.88
CA ARG A 173 -6.87 -9.18 16.41
C ARG A 173 -6.63 -10.07 15.21
N VAL A 174 -7.44 -9.92 14.14
CA VAL A 174 -7.26 -10.62 12.87
C VAL A 174 -7.08 -9.61 11.74
N GLY A 175 -5.97 -9.74 11.04
CA GLY A 175 -5.67 -9.05 9.79
C GLY A 175 -5.03 -10.01 8.81
N TRP A 176 -5.02 -9.63 7.55
CA TRP A 176 -4.36 -10.38 6.49
C TRP A 176 -3.65 -9.45 5.52
N SER A 177 -2.57 -9.97 4.97
CA SER A 177 -1.88 -9.40 3.82
C SER A 177 -2.05 -10.34 2.64
N PHE A 178 -2.12 -9.81 1.44
CA PHE A 178 -2.09 -10.59 0.22
C PHE A 178 -1.33 -9.85 -0.87
N GLY A 179 -0.74 -10.62 -1.79
CA GLY A 179 0.10 -10.09 -2.85
C GLY A 179 0.93 -11.19 -3.51
N PRO A 180 2.05 -10.84 -4.16
CA PRO A 180 2.88 -11.82 -4.84
C PRO A 180 3.37 -12.92 -3.90
N LYS A 181 3.16 -14.19 -4.29
CA LYS A 181 3.48 -15.36 -3.46
C LYS A 181 4.92 -15.31 -2.91
N TYR A 182 5.89 -14.94 -3.74
CA TYR A 182 7.30 -14.90 -3.32
C TYR A 182 7.58 -13.89 -2.19
N ILE A 183 6.81 -12.80 -2.12
CA ILE A 183 6.88 -11.83 -1.01
C ILE A 183 6.17 -12.39 0.21
N ILE A 184 4.96 -12.91 0.02
CA ILE A 184 4.17 -13.49 1.10
C ILE A 184 4.91 -14.64 1.78
N ASP A 185 5.59 -15.50 1.02
CA ASP A 185 6.39 -16.58 1.59
C ASP A 185 7.58 -16.06 2.43
N LYS A 186 8.23 -14.96 2.01
CA LYS A 186 9.28 -14.30 2.80
C LYS A 186 8.74 -13.64 4.08
N MET A 187 7.51 -13.10 4.04
CA MET A 187 6.87 -12.50 5.22
C MET A 187 6.47 -13.55 6.27
N LYS A 188 6.35 -14.84 5.88
CA LYS A 188 6.03 -15.97 6.78
C LYS A 188 7.25 -16.51 7.52
N SER A 189 8.46 -16.24 7.02
CA SER A 189 9.73 -16.74 7.58
C SER A 189 10.25 -15.83 8.69
#